data_c9b93edab49c0bd505c45b3d733cc71d
#
_entry.id   c9b93edab49c0bd505c45b3d733cc71d
#
_cell.length_a   1.000
_cell.length_b   1.000
_cell.length_c   1.000
_cell.angle_alpha   90.00
_cell.angle_beta   90.00
_cell.angle_gamma   90.00
#
_symmetry.space_group_name_H-M   'P 1'
#
loop_
_entity.id
_entity.type
_entity.pdbx_description
1 polymer ?
#
loop_
_entity_poly.entity_id
_entity_poly.type
_entity_poly.pdbx_seq_one_letter_code
_entity_poly.pdbx_strand_id
1 'polypeptide(L)'
;GDNINFIEANSCEEAYLKINQCIANNLRIDLAILDYSMPVYSEKNILNGADVCIYLQKQMPNCINVILTSIMENIILFEIILNVKPHGIVTKSDIDGNKFIEIIEILLSGKKYRSDFVAKQIEEIWENKAFANELNRKILQYLAKGYKLKEIAQELDVSEITIKKRISKIRESLNLNEDDNIFKEAKSRGYL
;
A
#
# COMPACT_ATOMS: atom_id res chain seq x y z
N GLY A 1 -28.82 13.82 16.92
CA GLY A 1 -27.51 13.64 16.26
C GLY A 1 -26.87 12.39 16.81
N ASP A 2 -26.43 11.49 15.93
CA ASP A 2 -25.78 10.25 16.32
C ASP A 2 -24.46 10.57 17.02
N ASN A 3 -24.25 10.00 18.21
CA ASN A 3 -23.01 10.17 18.94
C ASN A 3 -21.90 9.37 18.23
N ILE A 4 -20.93 10.06 17.64
CA ILE A 4 -19.73 9.45 17.08
C ILE A 4 -18.72 9.26 18.22
N ASN A 5 -18.31 8.03 18.46
CA ASN A 5 -17.25 7.72 19.40
C ASN A 5 -15.92 7.57 18.66
N PHE A 6 -14.92 8.32 19.09
CA PHE A 6 -13.59 8.29 18.50
C PHE A 6 -12.62 7.46 19.34
N ILE A 7 -11.80 6.67 18.66
CA ILE A 7 -10.67 5.93 19.24
C ILE A 7 -9.43 6.38 18.48
N GLU A 8 -8.51 7.04 19.16
CA GLU A 8 -7.27 7.55 18.55
C GLU A 8 -6.10 6.64 18.86
N ALA A 9 -5.19 6.46 17.92
CA ALA A 9 -3.94 5.72 18.06
C ALA A 9 -2.83 6.42 17.27
N ASN A 10 -1.68 6.64 17.91
CA ASN A 10 -0.56 7.38 17.33
C ASN A 10 0.56 6.45 16.82
N SER A 11 0.40 5.15 16.97
CA SER A 11 1.36 4.14 16.50
C SER A 11 0.65 2.84 16.13
N CYS A 12 1.35 1.96 15.42
CA CYS A 12 0.87 0.61 15.12
C CYS A 12 0.63 -0.21 16.40
N GLU A 13 1.45 -0.01 17.43
CA GLU A 13 1.28 -0.65 18.74
C GLU A 13 -0.02 -0.21 19.42
N GLU A 14 -0.22 1.11 19.55
CA GLU A 14 -1.46 1.63 20.14
C GLU A 14 -2.70 1.18 19.36
N ALA A 15 -2.66 1.21 18.02
CA ALA A 15 -3.74 0.72 17.20
C ALA A 15 -4.04 -0.76 17.46
N TYR A 16 -3.00 -1.60 17.50
CA TYR A 16 -3.14 -3.02 17.81
C TYR A 16 -3.77 -3.24 19.20
N LEU A 17 -3.29 -2.55 20.23
CA LEU A 17 -3.82 -2.68 21.59
C LEU A 17 -5.29 -2.23 21.69
N LYS A 18 -5.64 -1.10 21.08
CA LYS A 18 -7.01 -0.57 21.08
C LYS A 18 -7.98 -1.44 20.30
N ILE A 19 -7.57 -2.01 19.17
CA ILE A 19 -8.37 -2.99 18.43
C ILE A 19 -8.66 -4.20 19.32
N ASN A 20 -7.64 -4.75 20.01
CA ASN A 20 -7.84 -5.89 20.92
C ASN A 20 -8.73 -5.54 22.12
N GLN A 21 -8.61 -4.34 22.65
CA GLN A 21 -9.50 -3.85 23.73
C GLN A 21 -10.95 -3.78 23.25
N CYS A 22 -11.19 -3.30 22.03
CA CYS A 22 -12.54 -3.31 21.46
C CYS A 22 -13.08 -4.74 21.32
N ILE A 23 -12.26 -5.67 20.83
CA ILE A 23 -12.65 -7.09 20.71
C ILE A 23 -13.02 -7.67 22.09
N ALA A 24 -12.17 -7.46 23.09
CA ALA A 24 -12.40 -7.97 24.45
C ALA A 24 -13.69 -7.41 25.09
N ASN A 25 -14.06 -6.19 24.74
CA ASN A 25 -15.27 -5.52 25.23
C ASN A 25 -16.50 -5.71 24.31
N ASN A 26 -16.41 -6.55 23.26
CA ASN A 26 -17.44 -6.72 22.25
C ASN A 26 -17.88 -5.40 21.58
N LEU A 27 -16.96 -4.44 21.46
CA LEU A 27 -17.19 -3.19 20.76
C LEU A 27 -16.84 -3.33 19.28
N ARG A 28 -17.66 -2.75 18.43
CA ARG A 28 -17.45 -2.72 16.98
C ARG A 28 -16.79 -1.42 16.56
N ILE A 29 -15.86 -1.51 15.63
CA ILE A 29 -15.33 -0.36 14.90
C ILE A 29 -16.01 -0.33 13.54
N ASP A 30 -16.77 0.74 13.26
CA ASP A 30 -17.52 0.87 12.00
C ASP A 30 -16.65 1.41 10.88
N LEU A 31 -15.75 2.35 11.21
CA LEU A 31 -14.84 3.01 10.27
C LEU A 31 -13.47 3.17 10.92
N ALA A 32 -12.43 2.81 10.19
CA ALA A 32 -11.03 3.06 10.56
C ALA A 32 -10.32 3.88 9.50
N ILE A 33 -9.70 4.97 9.93
CA ILE A 33 -8.87 5.84 9.10
C ILE A 33 -7.44 5.66 9.57
N LEU A 34 -6.60 5.13 8.71
CA LEU A 34 -5.26 4.66 9.04
C LEU A 34 -4.23 5.45 8.24
N ASP A 35 -3.34 6.17 8.93
CA ASP A 35 -2.17 6.73 8.27
C ASP A 35 -1.22 5.59 7.86
N TYR A 36 -0.78 5.58 6.61
CA TYR A 36 0.20 4.60 6.16
C TYR A 36 1.51 4.69 6.97
N SER A 37 1.98 5.92 7.23
CA SER A 37 3.28 6.18 7.87
C SER A 37 3.19 6.21 9.41
N MET A 38 2.64 5.15 10.00
CA MET A 38 2.57 5.00 11.46
C MET A 38 3.86 4.40 12.03
N PRO A 39 4.29 4.81 13.25
CA PRO A 39 5.41 4.16 13.95
C PRO A 39 5.21 2.66 14.10
N VAL A 40 6.27 1.89 13.80
CA VAL A 40 6.24 0.43 13.74
C VAL A 40 5.98 -0.25 15.10
N TYR A 41 5.38 -1.44 15.06
CA TYR A 41 5.29 -2.36 16.19
C TYR A 41 6.03 -3.65 15.86
N SER A 42 7.34 -3.67 16.16
CA SER A 42 8.25 -4.75 15.77
C SER A 42 7.90 -6.10 16.37
N GLU A 43 7.42 -6.13 17.64
CA GLU A 43 7.05 -7.38 18.31
C GLU A 43 5.94 -8.17 17.60
N LYS A 44 5.07 -7.49 16.87
CA LYS A 44 3.98 -8.10 16.09
C LYS A 44 4.20 -8.06 14.59
N ASN A 45 5.38 -7.59 14.15
CA ASN A 45 5.71 -7.40 12.74
C ASN A 45 4.66 -6.54 12.00
N ILE A 46 4.16 -5.48 12.66
CA ILE A 46 3.27 -4.49 12.09
C ILE A 46 4.12 -3.26 11.76
N LEU A 47 4.41 -3.06 10.48
CA LEU A 47 5.40 -2.11 10.02
C LEU A 47 4.81 -0.75 9.63
N ASN A 48 3.52 -0.68 9.35
CA ASN A 48 2.83 0.52 8.87
C ASN A 48 1.30 0.38 9.02
N GLY A 49 0.57 1.43 8.64
CA GLY A 49 -0.90 1.43 8.71
C GLY A 49 -1.59 0.42 7.78
N ALA A 50 -0.91 -0.04 6.72
CA ALA A 50 -1.46 -1.08 5.86
C ALA A 50 -1.48 -2.45 6.58
N ASP A 51 -0.47 -2.75 7.39
CA ASP A 51 -0.46 -3.96 8.23
C ASP A 51 -1.52 -3.88 9.32
N VAL A 52 -1.74 -2.69 9.91
CA VAL A 52 -2.86 -2.46 10.84
C VAL A 52 -4.19 -2.71 10.14
N CYS A 53 -4.34 -2.24 8.90
CA CYS A 53 -5.54 -2.47 8.08
C CYS A 53 -5.80 -3.97 7.87
N ILE A 54 -4.79 -4.75 7.50
CA ILE A 54 -4.88 -6.21 7.33
C ILE A 54 -5.30 -6.88 8.65
N TYR A 55 -4.68 -6.47 9.76
CA TYR A 55 -5.03 -6.98 11.07
C TYR A 55 -6.50 -6.69 11.42
N LEU A 56 -6.93 -5.45 11.23
CA LEU A 56 -8.30 -5.04 11.51
C LEU A 56 -9.32 -5.76 10.62
N GLN A 57 -9.06 -5.92 9.33
CA GLN A 57 -9.93 -6.68 8.41
C GLN A 57 -10.10 -8.13 8.85
N LYS A 58 -9.05 -8.73 9.40
CA LYS A 58 -9.11 -10.10 9.90
C LYS A 58 -9.96 -10.20 11.18
N GLN A 59 -9.86 -9.22 12.07
CA GLN A 59 -10.54 -9.23 13.37
C GLN A 59 -11.98 -8.68 13.28
N MET A 60 -12.20 -7.68 12.44
CA MET A 60 -13.47 -6.97 12.26
C MET A 60 -13.79 -6.80 10.75
N PRO A 61 -14.22 -7.87 10.06
CA PRO A 61 -14.37 -7.87 8.60
C PRO A 61 -15.41 -6.86 8.08
N ASN A 62 -16.32 -6.40 8.91
CA ASN A 62 -17.33 -5.41 8.55
C ASN A 62 -16.88 -3.95 8.75
N CYS A 63 -15.67 -3.73 9.29
CA CYS A 63 -15.11 -2.39 9.46
C CYS A 63 -14.73 -1.79 8.10
N ILE A 64 -15.20 -0.59 7.82
CA ILE A 64 -14.77 0.17 6.64
C ILE A 64 -13.37 0.71 6.91
N ASN A 65 -12.43 0.41 6.02
CA ASN A 65 -11.03 0.79 6.18
C ASN A 65 -10.61 1.80 5.13
N VAL A 66 -9.99 2.89 5.56
CA VAL A 66 -9.41 3.94 4.71
C VAL A 66 -7.93 4.08 5.03
N ILE A 67 -7.08 4.03 4.04
CA ILE A 67 -5.66 4.35 4.19
C ILE A 67 -5.44 5.78 3.71
N LEU A 68 -4.93 6.63 4.60
CA LEU A 68 -4.39 7.93 4.27
C LEU A 68 -2.90 7.81 4.00
N THR A 69 -2.41 8.43 2.94
CA THR A 69 -1.00 8.36 2.60
C THR A 69 -0.47 9.68 2.04
N SER A 70 0.79 9.98 2.32
CA SER A 70 1.57 10.99 1.60
C SER A 70 2.53 10.33 0.59
N ILE A 71 2.47 8.99 0.46
CA ILE A 71 3.33 8.24 -0.44
C ILE A 71 2.85 8.43 -1.87
N MET A 72 3.80 8.76 -2.73
CA MET A 72 3.59 9.02 -4.16
C MET A 72 4.16 7.90 -5.05
N GLU A 73 4.80 6.89 -4.43
CA GLU A 73 5.40 5.77 -5.15
C GLU A 73 4.33 4.78 -5.63
N ASN A 74 4.22 4.66 -6.94
CA ASN A 74 3.21 3.86 -7.61
C ASN A 74 3.19 2.40 -7.16
N ILE A 75 4.38 1.82 -6.93
CA ILE A 75 4.49 0.42 -6.57
C ILE A 75 3.90 0.15 -5.17
N ILE A 76 4.09 1.06 -4.23
CA ILE A 76 3.53 0.95 -2.87
C ILE A 76 2.01 1.08 -2.92
N LEU A 77 1.49 2.06 -3.66
CA LEU A 77 0.05 2.23 -3.84
C LEU A 77 -0.58 0.98 -4.47
N PHE A 78 0.10 0.41 -5.47
CA PHE A 78 -0.38 -0.80 -6.15
C PHE A 78 -0.38 -2.02 -5.21
N GLU A 79 0.68 -2.20 -4.40
CA GLU A 79 0.73 -3.27 -3.38
C GLU A 79 -0.39 -3.13 -2.35
N ILE A 80 -0.67 -1.92 -1.89
CA ILE A 80 -1.80 -1.66 -0.98
C ILE A 80 -3.11 -2.10 -1.62
N ILE A 81 -3.32 -1.79 -2.90
CA ILE A 81 -4.56 -2.13 -3.62
C ILE A 81 -4.71 -3.63 -3.81
N LEU A 82 -3.64 -4.32 -4.17
CA LEU A 82 -3.69 -5.76 -4.47
C LEU A 82 -3.74 -6.61 -3.21
N ASN A 83 -2.96 -6.27 -2.20
CA ASN A 83 -2.72 -7.12 -1.05
C ASN A 83 -3.56 -6.72 0.17
N VAL A 84 -3.73 -5.42 0.42
CA VAL A 84 -4.51 -4.92 1.55
C VAL A 84 -5.99 -4.77 1.18
N LYS A 85 -6.28 -4.28 -0.02
CA LYS A 85 -7.64 -4.09 -0.56
C LYS A 85 -8.55 -3.24 0.34
N PRO A 86 -8.10 -2.09 0.86
CA PRO A 86 -8.92 -1.25 1.70
C PRO A 86 -10.13 -0.71 0.94
N HIS A 87 -11.15 -0.25 1.65
CA HIS A 87 -12.33 0.40 1.05
C HIS A 87 -11.95 1.75 0.44
N GLY A 88 -11.11 2.55 1.13
CA GLY A 88 -10.59 3.83 0.66
C GLY A 88 -9.07 3.88 0.62
N ILE A 89 -8.49 4.54 -0.40
CA ILE A 89 -7.10 5.01 -0.41
C ILE A 89 -7.13 6.47 -0.84
N VAL A 90 -6.57 7.33 -0.01
CA VAL A 90 -6.64 8.77 -0.22
C VAL A 90 -5.28 9.39 0.07
N THR A 91 -4.78 10.21 -0.84
CA THR A 91 -3.59 11.02 -0.57
C THR A 91 -3.95 12.19 0.33
N LYS A 92 -3.08 12.50 1.29
CA LYS A 92 -3.31 13.59 2.24
C LYS A 92 -3.43 14.95 1.56
N SER A 93 -2.82 15.12 0.38
CA SER A 93 -2.92 16.32 -0.45
C SER A 93 -4.30 16.51 -1.10
N ASP A 94 -5.06 15.44 -1.28
CA ASP A 94 -6.35 15.45 -1.99
C ASP A 94 -7.55 15.66 -1.04
N ILE A 95 -7.27 15.87 0.26
CA ILE A 95 -8.31 16.00 1.28
C ILE A 95 -8.40 17.46 1.75
N ASP A 96 -9.58 18.02 1.65
CA ASP A 96 -10.07 19.12 2.48
C ASP A 96 -11.26 18.66 3.34
N GLY A 97 -11.70 19.49 4.26
CA GLY A 97 -12.76 19.11 5.20
C GLY A 97 -14.09 18.71 4.54
N ASN A 98 -14.46 19.33 3.42
CA ASN A 98 -15.70 19.02 2.71
C ASN A 98 -15.56 17.73 1.92
N LYS A 99 -14.44 17.56 1.23
CA LYS A 99 -14.13 16.35 0.44
C LYS A 99 -14.03 15.11 1.33
N PHE A 100 -13.55 15.30 2.57
CA PHE A 100 -13.49 14.20 3.53
C PHE A 100 -14.86 13.65 3.89
N ILE A 101 -15.84 14.51 4.12
CA ILE A 101 -17.23 14.10 4.40
C ILE A 101 -17.81 13.34 3.22
N GLU A 102 -17.63 13.85 2.00
CA GLU A 102 -18.08 13.19 0.76
C GLU A 102 -17.46 11.79 0.62
N ILE A 103 -16.17 11.64 0.90
CA ILE A 103 -15.48 10.34 0.86
C ILE A 103 -16.12 9.36 1.84
N ILE A 104 -16.40 9.79 3.06
CA ILE A 104 -17.03 8.95 4.07
C ILE A 104 -18.44 8.51 3.61
N GLU A 105 -19.23 9.40 3.05
CA GLU A 105 -20.56 9.08 2.53
C GLU A 105 -20.50 8.03 1.40
N ILE A 106 -19.54 8.19 0.46
CA ILE A 106 -19.30 7.21 -0.61
C ILE A 106 -18.96 5.84 0.00
N LEU A 107 -18.08 5.80 0.98
CA LEU A 107 -17.66 4.56 1.62
C LEU A 107 -18.78 3.89 2.41
N LEU A 108 -19.57 4.68 3.14
CA LEU A 108 -20.75 4.19 3.87
C LEU A 108 -21.85 3.64 2.93
N SER A 109 -21.90 4.13 1.68
CA SER A 109 -22.77 3.54 0.65
C SER A 109 -22.31 2.17 0.12
N GLY A 110 -21.19 1.63 0.64
CA GLY A 110 -20.60 0.36 0.23
C GLY A 110 -19.73 0.45 -1.03
N LYS A 111 -19.47 1.64 -1.56
CA LYS A 111 -18.58 1.85 -2.71
C LYS A 111 -17.13 1.97 -2.24
N LYS A 112 -16.20 1.61 -3.12
CA LYS A 112 -14.77 1.88 -2.91
C LYS A 112 -14.42 3.28 -3.37
N TYR A 113 -13.44 3.90 -2.69
CA TYR A 113 -12.93 5.21 -3.08
C TYR A 113 -11.42 5.20 -3.31
N ARG A 114 -11.00 5.93 -4.32
CA ARG A 114 -9.59 6.22 -4.64
C ARG A 114 -9.51 7.70 -4.99
N SER A 115 -8.61 8.44 -4.34
CA SER A 115 -8.39 9.84 -4.73
C SER A 115 -7.86 9.92 -6.17
N ASP A 116 -8.03 11.08 -6.81
CA ASP A 116 -7.70 11.25 -8.24
C ASP A 116 -6.25 10.88 -8.54
N PHE A 117 -5.33 11.29 -7.68
CA PHE A 117 -3.92 10.91 -7.80
C PHE A 117 -3.75 9.38 -7.76
N VAL A 118 -4.35 8.71 -6.75
CA VAL A 118 -4.27 7.25 -6.61
C VAL A 118 -4.85 6.53 -7.82
N ALA A 119 -6.01 6.98 -8.31
CA ALA A 119 -6.65 6.38 -9.48
C ALA A 119 -5.77 6.47 -10.73
N LYS A 120 -5.17 7.66 -10.98
CA LYS A 120 -4.26 7.88 -12.10
C LYS A 120 -3.01 7.00 -12.01
N GLN A 121 -2.39 6.90 -10.83
CA GLN A 121 -1.21 6.06 -10.64
C GLN A 121 -1.50 4.57 -10.89
N ILE A 122 -2.69 4.12 -10.52
CA ILE A 122 -3.13 2.74 -10.79
C ILE A 122 -3.26 2.50 -12.29
N GLU A 123 -3.89 3.41 -13.02
CA GLU A 123 -4.03 3.32 -14.48
C GLU A 123 -2.65 3.19 -15.15
N GLU A 124 -1.70 4.07 -14.81
CA GLU A 124 -0.34 4.04 -15.34
C GLU A 124 0.37 2.69 -15.12
N ILE A 125 0.18 2.06 -13.94
CA ILE A 125 0.75 0.74 -13.66
C ILE A 125 0.07 -0.36 -14.48
N TRP A 126 -1.27 -0.33 -14.59
CA TRP A 126 -2.00 -1.32 -15.36
C TRP A 126 -1.71 -1.25 -16.87
N GLU A 127 -1.48 -0.06 -17.40
CA GLU A 127 -1.04 0.13 -18.78
C GLU A 127 0.34 -0.47 -19.03
N ASN A 128 1.23 -0.41 -18.03
CA ASN A 128 2.56 -1.00 -18.12
C ASN A 128 2.57 -2.45 -17.60
N LYS A 129 2.36 -3.42 -18.51
CA LYS A 129 2.32 -4.86 -18.22
C LYS A 129 3.53 -5.39 -17.46
N ALA A 130 4.70 -4.76 -17.58
CA ALA A 130 5.91 -5.17 -16.86
C ALA A 130 5.77 -4.91 -15.36
N PHE A 131 5.13 -3.83 -14.94
CA PHE A 131 4.91 -3.48 -13.54
C PHE A 131 3.65 -4.11 -12.94
N ALA A 132 2.67 -4.49 -13.76
CA ALA A 132 1.54 -5.30 -13.31
C ALA A 132 1.97 -6.70 -12.81
N ASN A 133 3.15 -7.18 -13.21
CA ASN A 133 3.67 -8.48 -12.81
C ASN A 133 4.34 -8.43 -11.42
N GLU A 134 3.84 -9.22 -10.46
CA GLU A 134 4.32 -9.24 -9.06
C GLU A 134 5.82 -9.56 -8.95
N LEU A 135 6.32 -10.54 -9.70
CA LEU A 135 7.74 -10.90 -9.67
C LEU A 135 8.62 -9.74 -10.12
N ASN A 136 8.20 -8.97 -11.14
CA ASN A 136 8.95 -7.82 -11.61
C ASN A 136 9.01 -6.72 -10.54
N ARG A 137 7.90 -6.47 -9.82
CA ARG A 137 7.87 -5.50 -8.72
C ARG A 137 8.80 -5.91 -7.58
N LYS A 138 8.75 -7.18 -7.16
CA LYS A 138 9.66 -7.71 -6.13
C LYS A 138 11.12 -7.57 -6.53
N ILE A 139 11.47 -7.88 -7.78
CA ILE A 139 12.83 -7.70 -8.29
C ILE A 139 13.27 -6.24 -8.16
N LEU A 140 12.44 -5.30 -8.56
CA LEU A 140 12.75 -3.86 -8.43
C LEU A 140 12.92 -3.44 -6.98
N GLN A 141 12.08 -3.91 -6.07
CA GLN A 141 12.18 -3.62 -4.63
C GLN A 141 13.50 -4.12 -4.04
N TYR A 142 13.94 -5.34 -4.39
CA TYR A 142 15.24 -5.87 -3.94
C TYR A 142 16.43 -5.13 -4.56
N LEU A 143 16.35 -4.79 -5.85
CA LEU A 143 17.36 -3.93 -6.50
C LEU A 143 17.45 -2.57 -5.80
N ALA A 144 16.32 -1.97 -5.42
CA ALA A 144 16.27 -0.71 -4.68
C ALA A 144 16.96 -0.79 -3.30
N LYS A 145 16.88 -1.95 -2.65
CA LYS A 145 17.56 -2.24 -1.39
C LYS A 145 19.04 -2.61 -1.56
N GLY A 146 19.58 -2.63 -2.81
CA GLY A 146 20.96 -2.93 -3.11
C GLY A 146 21.32 -4.41 -3.18
N TYR A 147 20.33 -5.31 -3.24
CA TYR A 147 20.57 -6.75 -3.38
C TYR A 147 21.20 -7.08 -4.74
N LYS A 148 22.14 -8.01 -4.75
CA LYS A 148 22.76 -8.57 -5.98
C LYS A 148 21.82 -9.59 -6.63
N LEU A 149 21.97 -9.82 -7.94
CA LEU A 149 21.08 -10.73 -8.69
C LEU A 149 21.01 -12.13 -8.09
N LYS A 150 22.12 -12.66 -7.56
CA LYS A 150 22.17 -13.95 -6.91
C LYS A 150 21.34 -13.97 -5.61
N GLU A 151 21.42 -12.92 -4.82
CA GLU A 151 20.67 -12.78 -3.57
C GLU A 151 19.16 -12.66 -3.87
N ILE A 152 18.80 -11.86 -4.89
CA ILE A 152 17.41 -11.74 -5.35
C ILE A 152 16.87 -13.08 -5.83
N ALA A 153 17.68 -13.86 -6.56
CA ALA A 153 17.29 -15.17 -7.05
C ALA A 153 17.00 -16.14 -5.89
N GLN A 154 17.82 -16.10 -4.83
CA GLN A 154 17.62 -16.89 -3.61
C GLN A 154 16.36 -16.46 -2.83
N GLU A 155 16.18 -15.16 -2.60
CA GLU A 155 15.02 -14.62 -1.87
C GLU A 155 13.67 -14.90 -2.56
N LEU A 156 13.68 -14.93 -3.90
CA LEU A 156 12.47 -15.14 -4.71
C LEU A 156 12.28 -16.58 -5.18
N ASP A 157 13.18 -17.49 -4.77
CA ASP A 157 13.18 -18.91 -5.17
C ASP A 157 13.09 -19.11 -6.71
N VAL A 158 13.93 -18.38 -7.44
CA VAL A 158 14.03 -18.46 -8.90
C VAL A 158 15.47 -18.49 -9.36
N SER A 159 15.73 -18.89 -10.61
CA SER A 159 17.10 -18.85 -11.15
C SER A 159 17.58 -17.43 -11.45
N GLU A 160 18.90 -17.19 -11.37
CA GLU A 160 19.49 -15.92 -11.78
C GLU A 160 19.18 -15.59 -13.25
N ILE A 161 19.06 -16.61 -14.09
CA ILE A 161 18.68 -16.44 -15.51
C ILE A 161 17.28 -15.86 -15.60
N THR A 162 16.36 -16.31 -14.74
CA THR A 162 15.00 -15.75 -14.66
C THR A 162 15.03 -14.29 -14.26
N ILE A 163 15.83 -13.94 -13.24
CA ILE A 163 15.99 -12.54 -12.81
C ILE A 163 16.52 -11.67 -13.96
N LYS A 164 17.58 -12.10 -14.64
CA LYS A 164 18.16 -11.36 -15.79
C LYS A 164 17.14 -11.14 -16.90
N LYS A 165 16.37 -12.18 -17.27
CA LYS A 165 15.32 -12.07 -18.30
C LYS A 165 14.21 -11.08 -17.88
N ARG A 166 13.84 -11.07 -16.59
CA ARG A 166 12.83 -10.14 -16.08
C ARG A 166 13.33 -8.71 -16.08
N ILE A 167 14.58 -8.47 -15.66
CA ILE A 167 15.21 -7.15 -15.72
C ILE A 167 15.27 -6.64 -17.16
N SER A 168 15.64 -7.50 -18.13
CA SER A 168 15.61 -7.12 -19.55
C SER A 168 14.23 -6.65 -20.01
N LYS A 169 13.17 -7.39 -19.64
CA LYS A 169 11.78 -6.98 -19.97
C LYS A 169 11.37 -5.68 -19.29
N ILE A 170 11.79 -5.43 -18.06
CA ILE A 170 11.54 -4.17 -17.38
C ILE A 170 12.26 -3.03 -18.10
N ARG A 171 13.53 -3.22 -18.49
CA ARG A 171 14.29 -2.23 -19.28
C ARG A 171 13.60 -1.91 -20.60
N GLU A 172 13.20 -2.93 -21.32
CA GLU A 172 12.46 -2.79 -22.59
C GLU A 172 11.17 -1.98 -22.40
N SER A 173 10.39 -2.28 -21.35
CA SER A 173 9.14 -1.57 -21.04
C SER A 173 9.34 -0.11 -20.62
N LEU A 174 10.53 0.24 -20.12
CA LEU A 174 10.93 1.60 -19.78
C LEU A 174 11.66 2.31 -20.93
N ASN A 175 11.88 1.65 -22.07
CA ASN A 175 12.70 2.12 -23.19
C ASN A 175 14.14 2.50 -22.76
N LEU A 176 14.77 1.66 -21.93
CA LEU A 176 16.11 1.88 -21.39
C LEU A 176 17.17 1.14 -22.21
N ASN A 177 18.31 1.80 -22.45
CA ASN A 177 19.51 1.18 -23.00
C ASN A 177 20.27 0.39 -21.92
N GLU A 178 21.29 -0.40 -22.33
CA GLU A 178 22.11 -1.21 -21.42
C GLU A 178 22.81 -0.37 -20.35
N ASP A 179 23.25 0.82 -20.67
CA ASP A 179 23.98 1.74 -19.79
C ASP A 179 23.06 2.55 -18.85
N ASP A 180 21.76 2.55 -19.09
CA ASP A 180 20.82 3.30 -18.27
C ASP A 180 20.64 2.66 -16.89
N ASN A 181 20.56 3.48 -15.85
CA ASN A 181 20.33 2.99 -14.50
C ASN A 181 18.84 2.70 -14.28
N ILE A 182 18.48 1.42 -14.33
CA ILE A 182 17.09 0.96 -14.14
C ILE A 182 16.47 1.45 -12.83
N PHE A 183 17.27 1.52 -11.76
CA PHE A 183 16.78 1.99 -10.46
C PHE A 183 16.43 3.48 -10.50
N LYS A 184 17.35 4.31 -11.04
CA LYS A 184 17.14 5.75 -11.17
C LYS A 184 15.89 6.05 -12.01
N GLU A 185 15.73 5.33 -13.11
CA GLU A 185 14.60 5.54 -14.01
C GLU A 185 13.28 5.02 -13.42
N ALA A 186 13.29 3.86 -12.80
CA ALA A 186 12.10 3.34 -12.11
C ALA A 186 11.67 4.29 -10.97
N LYS A 187 12.63 4.87 -10.23
CA LYS A 187 12.35 5.85 -9.18
C LYS A 187 11.80 7.16 -9.73
N SER A 188 12.37 7.70 -10.83
CA SER A 188 11.90 8.96 -11.43
C SER A 188 10.47 8.87 -11.97
N ARG A 189 10.03 7.66 -12.36
CA ARG A 189 8.66 7.37 -12.82
C ARG A 189 7.75 6.86 -11.71
N GLY A 190 8.17 6.90 -10.45
CA GLY A 190 7.35 6.51 -9.31
C GLY A 190 7.09 4.99 -9.18
N TYR A 191 7.90 4.16 -9.82
CA TYR A 191 7.81 2.69 -9.67
C TYR A 191 8.62 2.15 -8.49
N LEU A 192 9.35 3.05 -7.80
CA LEU A 192 10.14 2.75 -6.59
C LEU A 192 10.05 3.88 -5.58
#